data_aea4cf94bb1525b63c80b61c6896e7d0
#
_entry.id   aea4cf94bb1525b63c80b61c6896e7d0
#
_cell.length_a   1.000
_cell.length_b   1.000
_cell.length_c   1.000
_cell.angle_alpha   90.00
_cell.angle_beta   90.00
_cell.angle_gamma   90.00
#
_symmetry.space_group_name_H-M   'P 1'
#
loop_
_entity.id
_entity.type
_entity.pdbx_description
1 polymer ?
#
loop_
_entity_poly.entity_id
_entity_poly.type
_entity_poly.pdbx_seq_one_letter_code
_entity_poly.pdbx_strand_id
1 'polypeptide(L)'
;MQQFSTYSGIWMHTPIEERICAIAEAGFDAVCLDFEKELAKTETSWENQMMLAQKYKLPVENVHLTGKGMNEVWKEGEAGDAVIQRLIEELRDMASLGVKVGVAHVTWGHGKPEGSLACGLHRYERAVEAAEKYGVVLALENSVFAEHVHHLLGNLHSPALGFCYDSGHENAFTPTEDYLSQYGDILVAMHLHDNNGQSDGHLPPLHPSGTVNWERKVAQLKQTALFDRMITLEANLFGKDLLEGFSASLAAAKRLAEM
;
A
#
# COMPACT_ATOMS: atom_id res chain seq x y z
N MET A 1 12.91 5.18 -17.60
CA MET A 1 13.09 3.71 -17.47
C MET A 1 12.19 3.28 -16.33
N GLN A 2 11.38 2.26 -16.55
CA GLN A 2 10.49 1.71 -15.54
C GLN A 2 11.28 1.17 -14.36
N GLN A 3 10.84 1.42 -13.14
CA GLN A 3 11.46 0.99 -11.90
C GLN A 3 10.59 -0.04 -11.20
N PHE A 4 11.19 -0.83 -10.31
CA PHE A 4 10.54 -1.89 -9.57
C PHE A 4 10.77 -1.71 -8.08
N SER A 5 9.68 -1.79 -7.32
CA SER A 5 9.68 -1.72 -5.87
C SER A 5 9.00 -2.95 -5.27
N THR A 6 9.25 -3.21 -4.01
CA THR A 6 8.54 -4.25 -3.26
C THR A 6 8.35 -3.85 -1.81
N TYR A 7 7.29 -4.39 -1.20
CA TYR A 7 6.98 -4.20 0.21
C TYR A 7 7.95 -4.98 1.10
N SER A 8 8.47 -4.33 2.13
CA SER A 8 9.43 -4.92 3.07
C SER A 8 8.79 -5.67 4.24
N GLY A 9 7.48 -5.53 4.45
CA GLY A 9 6.73 -6.10 5.56
C GLY A 9 6.41 -7.60 5.45
N ILE A 10 6.99 -8.30 4.47
CA ILE A 10 6.87 -9.74 4.30
C ILE A 10 7.98 -10.50 5.06
N TRP A 11 7.74 -11.77 5.39
CA TRP A 11 8.70 -12.60 6.16
C TRP A 11 9.14 -11.95 7.48
N MET A 12 8.17 -11.48 8.24
CA MET A 12 8.34 -10.72 9.49
C MET A 12 9.18 -11.42 10.57
N HIS A 13 9.39 -12.74 10.47
CA HIS A 13 10.27 -13.49 11.35
C HIS A 13 11.77 -13.27 11.06
N THR A 14 12.10 -12.63 9.93
CA THR A 14 13.48 -12.28 9.55
C THR A 14 13.74 -10.80 9.84
N PRO A 15 14.92 -10.46 10.43
CA PRO A 15 15.24 -9.06 10.73
C PRO A 15 15.08 -8.14 9.51
N ILE A 16 14.57 -6.93 9.73
CA ILE A 16 14.32 -5.95 8.67
C ILE A 16 15.57 -5.63 7.85
N GLU A 17 16.75 -5.62 8.49
CA GLU A 17 18.02 -5.36 7.79
C GLU A 17 18.33 -6.45 6.76
N GLU A 18 18.09 -7.72 7.09
CA GLU A 18 18.29 -8.82 6.15
C GLU A 18 17.31 -8.75 4.98
N ARG A 19 16.05 -8.35 5.25
CA ARG A 19 15.03 -8.16 4.21
C ARG A 19 15.41 -7.03 3.25
N ILE A 20 15.78 -5.86 3.76
CA ILE A 20 16.18 -4.70 2.95
C ILE A 20 17.47 -5.02 2.16
N CYS A 21 18.43 -5.73 2.76
CA CYS A 21 19.63 -6.18 2.08
C CYS A 21 19.28 -7.08 0.88
N ALA A 22 18.44 -8.09 1.10
CA ALA A 22 18.03 -9.02 0.04
C ALA A 22 17.21 -8.34 -1.07
N ILE A 23 16.37 -7.35 -0.75
CA ILE A 23 15.65 -6.53 -1.75
C ILE A 23 16.66 -5.81 -2.66
N ALA A 24 17.69 -5.18 -2.06
CA ALA A 24 18.73 -4.47 -2.82
C ALA A 24 19.57 -5.45 -3.67
N GLU A 25 19.98 -6.59 -3.11
CA GLU A 25 20.76 -7.62 -3.81
C GLU A 25 19.98 -8.27 -4.95
N ALA A 26 18.67 -8.44 -4.80
CA ALA A 26 17.79 -8.93 -5.88
C ALA A 26 17.68 -7.93 -7.05
N GLY A 27 18.02 -6.66 -6.82
CA GLY A 27 18.06 -5.64 -7.86
C GLY A 27 16.77 -4.84 -8.03
N PHE A 28 15.97 -4.71 -6.97
CA PHE A 28 14.88 -3.72 -6.94
C PHE A 28 15.45 -2.30 -6.92
N ASP A 29 14.71 -1.37 -7.53
CA ASP A 29 15.10 0.05 -7.64
C ASP A 29 14.65 0.88 -6.43
N ALA A 30 13.64 0.41 -5.70
CA ALA A 30 13.05 1.09 -4.55
C ALA A 30 12.43 0.09 -3.57
N VAL A 31 11.96 0.59 -2.44
CA VAL A 31 11.28 -0.20 -1.40
C VAL A 31 10.05 0.53 -0.87
N CYS A 32 8.97 -0.20 -0.61
CA CYS A 32 7.86 0.21 0.24
C CYS A 32 8.14 -0.28 1.66
N LEU A 33 8.20 0.64 2.64
CA LEU A 33 8.46 0.30 4.04
C LEU A 33 7.15 0.14 4.82
N ASP A 34 7.22 -0.62 5.90
CA ASP A 34 6.12 -0.79 6.83
C ASP A 34 6.27 0.14 8.03
N PHE A 35 5.38 1.12 8.11
CA PHE A 35 5.33 2.08 9.21
C PHE A 35 4.22 1.78 10.22
N GLU A 36 3.74 0.54 10.29
CA GLU A 36 2.82 0.15 11.35
C GLU A 36 3.45 0.36 12.73
N LYS A 37 2.80 1.18 13.58
CA LYS A 37 3.34 1.51 14.92
C LYS A 37 3.54 0.30 15.83
N GLU A 38 2.77 -0.76 15.65
CA GLU A 38 2.93 -1.98 16.46
C GLU A 38 4.17 -2.77 16.05
N LEU A 39 4.51 -2.80 14.77
CA LEU A 39 5.74 -3.42 14.26
C LEU A 39 6.98 -2.64 14.69
N ALA A 40 6.92 -1.31 14.69
CA ALA A 40 8.01 -0.48 15.16
C ALA A 40 8.37 -0.73 16.63
N LYS A 41 7.45 -1.23 17.45
CA LYS A 41 7.73 -1.63 18.84
C LYS A 41 8.47 -2.95 18.96
N THR A 42 8.31 -3.84 17.99
CA THR A 42 8.82 -5.21 18.04
C THR A 42 10.05 -5.42 17.19
N GLU A 43 10.22 -4.67 16.10
CA GLU A 43 11.32 -4.83 15.17
C GLU A 43 12.29 -3.65 15.17
N THR A 44 11.82 -2.45 14.78
CA THR A 44 12.70 -1.29 14.63
C THR A 44 11.91 0.00 14.45
N SER A 45 12.52 1.15 14.81
CA SER A 45 11.90 2.46 14.56
C SER A 45 11.88 2.80 13.07
N TRP A 46 11.00 3.73 12.69
CA TRP A 46 10.90 4.24 11.32
C TRP A 46 12.22 4.88 10.85
N GLU A 47 12.90 5.63 11.74
CA GLU A 47 14.21 6.22 11.46
C GLU A 47 15.25 5.14 11.12
N ASN A 48 15.24 4.02 11.85
CA ASN A 48 16.17 2.93 11.56
C ASN A 48 15.84 2.25 10.23
N GLN A 49 14.56 2.05 9.89
CA GLN A 49 14.17 1.52 8.59
C GLN A 49 14.66 2.45 7.45
N MET A 50 14.49 3.77 7.61
CA MET A 50 15.01 4.76 6.66
C MET A 50 16.53 4.72 6.54
N MET A 51 17.26 4.60 7.66
CA MET A 51 18.72 4.43 7.65
C MET A 51 19.16 3.17 6.93
N LEU A 52 18.45 2.05 7.12
CA LEU A 52 18.74 0.81 6.43
C LEU A 52 18.48 0.92 4.93
N ALA A 53 17.37 1.50 4.51
CA ALA A 53 17.09 1.76 3.10
C ALA A 53 18.20 2.63 2.47
N GLN A 54 18.63 3.67 3.15
CA GLN A 54 19.75 4.52 2.72
C GLN A 54 21.08 3.74 2.65
N LYS A 55 21.38 2.90 3.66
CA LYS A 55 22.58 2.06 3.71
C LYS A 55 22.70 1.16 2.48
N TYR A 56 21.57 0.58 2.06
CA TYR A 56 21.51 -0.30 0.89
C TYR A 56 21.14 0.43 -0.40
N LYS A 57 21.09 1.77 -0.38
CA LYS A 57 20.83 2.65 -1.55
C LYS A 57 19.49 2.38 -2.24
N LEU A 58 18.49 2.01 -1.47
CA LEU A 58 17.12 1.85 -1.91
C LEU A 58 16.33 3.13 -1.60
N PRO A 59 15.90 3.91 -2.60
CA PRO A 59 14.89 4.95 -2.38
C PRO A 59 13.63 4.36 -1.75
N VAL A 60 13.03 5.09 -0.81
CA VAL A 60 11.72 4.74 -0.26
C VAL A 60 10.66 5.39 -1.13
N GLU A 61 9.87 4.57 -1.81
CA GLU A 61 8.81 5.02 -2.72
C GLU A 61 7.58 5.48 -1.95
N ASN A 62 7.10 4.64 -1.07
CA ASN A 62 5.98 4.90 -0.18
C ASN A 62 6.14 4.12 1.12
N VAL A 63 5.25 4.39 2.08
CA VAL A 63 5.18 3.64 3.33
C VAL A 63 3.75 3.18 3.58
N HIS A 64 3.60 1.98 4.10
CA HIS A 64 2.32 1.48 4.58
C HIS A 64 2.08 1.98 6.01
N LEU A 65 0.97 2.70 6.23
CA LEU A 65 0.60 3.26 7.52
C LEU A 65 -0.24 2.28 8.34
N THR A 66 -0.39 2.54 9.64
CA THR A 66 -1.06 1.62 10.56
C THR A 66 -2.53 1.39 10.20
N GLY A 67 -2.88 0.18 9.73
CA GLY A 67 -4.25 -0.21 9.38
C GLY A 67 -5.12 -0.57 10.57
N LYS A 68 -4.52 -1.10 11.65
CA LYS A 68 -5.27 -1.56 12.82
C LYS A 68 -6.13 -0.46 13.45
N GLY A 69 -7.40 -0.77 13.66
CA GLY A 69 -8.37 0.14 14.28
C GLY A 69 -9.06 1.09 13.31
N MET A 70 -8.76 1.05 11.99
CA MET A 70 -9.39 1.96 11.03
C MET A 70 -10.91 1.86 10.98
N ASN A 71 -11.52 0.73 11.39
CA ASN A 71 -12.97 0.61 11.48
C ASN A 71 -13.62 1.56 12.51
N GLU A 72 -12.86 2.01 13.51
CA GLU A 72 -13.37 2.97 14.50
C GLU A 72 -13.60 4.38 13.91
N VAL A 73 -12.95 4.70 12.78
CA VAL A 73 -13.11 5.98 12.09
C VAL A 73 -14.55 6.21 11.63
N TRP A 74 -15.31 5.16 11.40
CA TRP A 74 -16.69 5.20 10.91
C TRP A 74 -17.72 5.36 12.03
N LYS A 75 -17.32 5.13 13.29
CA LYS A 75 -18.19 5.23 14.47
C LYS A 75 -18.14 6.63 15.08
N GLU A 76 -19.21 7.05 15.71
CA GLU A 76 -19.20 8.24 16.57
C GLU A 76 -18.33 8.02 17.81
N GLY A 77 -17.78 9.09 18.37
CA GLY A 77 -17.06 9.08 19.64
C GLY A 77 -15.55 9.14 19.52
N GLU A 78 -14.89 9.16 20.69
CA GLU A 78 -13.47 9.47 20.84
C GLU A 78 -12.52 8.43 20.20
N ALA A 79 -12.96 7.17 20.10
CA ALA A 79 -12.12 6.11 19.53
C ALA A 79 -11.77 6.39 18.06
N GLY A 80 -12.75 6.82 17.25
CA GLY A 80 -12.50 7.21 15.87
C GLY A 80 -11.63 8.46 15.73
N ASP A 81 -11.82 9.43 16.64
CA ASP A 81 -10.98 10.63 16.68
C ASP A 81 -9.53 10.29 17.04
N ALA A 82 -9.30 9.36 17.96
CA ALA A 82 -7.96 8.88 18.30
C ALA A 82 -7.26 8.18 17.14
N VAL A 83 -8.01 7.40 16.34
CA VAL A 83 -7.45 6.72 15.15
C VAL A 83 -7.04 7.75 14.08
N ILE A 84 -7.89 8.73 13.79
CA ILE A 84 -7.53 9.80 12.83
C ILE A 84 -6.38 10.66 13.36
N GLN A 85 -6.35 10.96 14.65
CA GLN A 85 -5.22 11.68 15.25
C GLN A 85 -3.91 10.90 15.09
N ARG A 86 -3.93 9.58 15.27
CA ARG A 86 -2.77 8.72 14.99
C ARG A 86 -2.36 8.82 13.52
N LEU A 87 -3.29 8.73 12.57
CA LEU A 87 -3.00 8.85 11.14
C LEU A 87 -2.34 10.21 10.81
N ILE A 88 -2.86 11.30 11.39
CA ILE A 88 -2.28 12.65 11.25
C ILE A 88 -0.84 12.72 11.79
N GLU A 89 -0.58 12.07 12.91
CA GLU A 89 0.77 11.98 13.48
C GLU A 89 1.70 11.17 12.57
N GLU A 90 1.23 10.05 12.03
CA GLU A 90 1.98 9.23 11.07
C GLU A 90 2.33 10.02 9.79
N LEU A 91 1.38 10.80 9.25
CA LEU A 91 1.64 11.69 8.10
C LEU A 91 2.70 12.76 8.42
N ARG A 92 2.68 13.34 9.62
CA ARG A 92 3.70 14.28 10.08
C ARG A 92 5.06 13.62 10.18
N ASP A 93 5.10 12.43 10.80
CA ASP A 93 6.34 11.74 11.11
C ASP A 93 7.00 11.22 9.81
N MET A 94 6.21 10.66 8.86
CA MET A 94 6.74 10.30 7.54
C MET A 94 7.27 11.50 6.75
N ALA A 95 6.59 12.66 6.85
CA ALA A 95 7.04 13.88 6.22
C ALA A 95 8.40 14.33 6.77
N SER A 96 8.62 14.22 8.09
CA SER A 96 9.88 14.57 8.74
C SER A 96 11.04 13.66 8.29
N LEU A 97 10.74 12.45 7.90
CA LEU A 97 11.67 11.46 7.34
C LEU A 97 11.89 11.62 5.82
N GLY A 98 11.20 12.58 5.18
CA GLY A 98 11.32 12.85 3.76
C GLY A 98 10.49 11.95 2.85
N VAL A 99 9.65 11.08 3.40
CA VAL A 99 8.72 10.22 2.65
C VAL A 99 7.56 11.07 2.12
N LYS A 100 7.14 10.83 0.88
CA LYS A 100 6.13 11.65 0.20
C LYS A 100 4.76 11.01 0.08
N VAL A 101 4.67 9.68 0.10
CA VAL A 101 3.42 8.95 -0.06
C VAL A 101 3.24 7.98 1.11
N GLY A 102 2.12 8.10 1.82
CA GLY A 102 1.70 7.16 2.85
C GLY A 102 0.43 6.44 2.43
N VAL A 103 0.47 5.13 2.38
CA VAL A 103 -0.69 4.29 2.04
C VAL A 103 -1.46 3.94 3.30
N ALA A 104 -2.76 4.13 3.29
CA ALA A 104 -3.64 3.82 4.40
C ALA A 104 -4.82 2.96 3.97
N HIS A 105 -5.06 1.89 4.71
CA HIS A 105 -6.31 1.14 4.60
C HIS A 105 -7.49 2.03 5.02
N VAL A 106 -8.57 1.96 4.27
CA VAL A 106 -9.83 2.68 4.58
C VAL A 106 -10.63 1.93 5.65
N THR A 107 -10.51 0.61 5.66
CA THR A 107 -11.11 -0.29 6.66
C THR A 107 -10.11 -1.37 7.05
N TRP A 108 -10.34 -2.10 8.14
CA TRP A 108 -9.43 -3.15 8.61
C TRP A 108 -10.15 -4.47 8.86
N GLY A 109 -9.60 -5.56 8.30
CA GLY A 109 -10.14 -6.90 8.44
C GLY A 109 -11.46 -7.11 7.69
N HIS A 110 -12.13 -8.24 7.96
CA HIS A 110 -13.31 -8.67 7.19
C HIS A 110 -14.65 -8.28 7.83
N GLY A 111 -14.64 -7.68 9.01
CA GLY A 111 -15.86 -7.20 9.68
C GLY A 111 -16.30 -5.87 9.10
N LYS A 112 -17.57 -5.79 8.63
CA LYS A 112 -18.10 -4.51 8.14
C LYS A 112 -18.02 -3.45 9.26
N PRO A 113 -17.42 -2.27 9.00
CA PRO A 113 -17.41 -1.20 9.97
C PRO A 113 -18.82 -0.81 10.40
N GLU A 114 -19.02 -0.65 11.70
CA GLU A 114 -20.22 -0.03 12.24
C GLU A 114 -20.11 1.50 12.12
N GLY A 115 -21.26 2.20 12.08
CA GLY A 115 -21.30 3.66 12.05
C GLY A 115 -21.78 4.22 10.72
N SER A 116 -21.30 5.39 10.33
CA SER A 116 -21.79 6.09 9.14
C SER A 116 -20.65 6.58 8.23
N LEU A 117 -20.92 6.59 6.94
CA LEU A 117 -20.00 7.14 5.93
C LEU A 117 -19.70 8.62 6.17
N ALA A 118 -20.71 9.39 6.62
CA ALA A 118 -20.52 10.81 6.92
C ALA A 118 -19.56 11.05 8.09
N CYS A 119 -19.60 10.17 9.12
CA CYS A 119 -18.66 10.26 10.25
C CYS A 119 -17.21 10.04 9.79
N GLY A 120 -16.98 9.02 8.95
CA GLY A 120 -15.68 8.76 8.38
C GLY A 120 -15.20 9.90 7.48
N LEU A 121 -16.08 10.41 6.59
CA LEU A 121 -15.74 11.52 5.71
C LEU A 121 -15.20 12.73 6.46
N HIS A 122 -15.93 13.20 7.48
CA HIS A 122 -15.50 14.34 8.29
C HIS A 122 -14.12 14.14 8.95
N ARG A 123 -13.80 12.91 9.36
CA ARG A 123 -12.50 12.59 9.94
C ARG A 123 -11.40 12.54 8.91
N TYR A 124 -11.65 11.95 7.74
CA TYR A 124 -10.68 11.91 6.65
C TYR A 124 -10.41 13.30 6.06
N GLU A 125 -11.37 14.25 6.07
CA GLU A 125 -11.13 15.66 5.76
C GLU A 125 -9.94 16.21 6.58
N ARG A 126 -9.92 15.96 7.89
CA ARG A 126 -8.85 16.40 8.79
C ARG A 126 -7.49 15.73 8.45
N ALA A 127 -7.51 14.45 8.06
CA ALA A 127 -6.28 13.75 7.65
C ALA A 127 -5.73 14.29 6.33
N VAL A 128 -6.60 14.59 5.36
CA VAL A 128 -6.23 15.19 4.07
C VAL A 128 -5.69 16.61 4.26
N GLU A 129 -6.33 17.45 5.08
CA GLU A 129 -5.81 18.78 5.46
C GLU A 129 -4.41 18.69 6.11
N ALA A 130 -4.19 17.67 6.93
CA ALA A 130 -2.89 17.44 7.53
C ALA A 130 -1.84 17.01 6.48
N ALA A 131 -2.22 16.16 5.53
CA ALA A 131 -1.34 15.77 4.42
C ALA A 131 -0.93 16.98 3.57
N GLU A 132 -1.88 17.88 3.24
CA GLU A 132 -1.59 19.15 2.57
C GLU A 132 -0.59 20.00 3.38
N LYS A 133 -0.86 20.17 4.67
CA LYS A 133 -0.01 20.95 5.57
C LYS A 133 1.43 20.44 5.64
N TYR A 134 1.60 19.11 5.63
CA TYR A 134 2.92 18.47 5.73
C TYR A 134 3.58 18.27 4.35
N GLY A 135 2.90 18.55 3.26
CA GLY A 135 3.41 18.41 1.90
C GLY A 135 3.66 16.96 1.50
N VAL A 136 2.76 16.06 1.92
CA VAL A 136 2.74 14.63 1.62
C VAL A 136 1.42 14.22 0.99
N VAL A 137 1.34 13.03 0.44
CA VAL A 137 0.12 12.47 -0.14
C VAL A 137 -0.36 11.31 0.73
N LEU A 138 -1.62 11.38 1.15
CA LEU A 138 -2.35 10.26 1.73
C LEU A 138 -2.98 9.45 0.60
N ALA A 139 -2.47 8.26 0.35
CA ALA A 139 -3.02 7.32 -0.62
C ALA A 139 -4.01 6.38 0.06
N LEU A 140 -5.29 6.42 -0.33
CA LEU A 140 -6.30 5.50 0.16
C LEU A 140 -6.30 4.23 -0.67
N GLU A 141 -6.21 3.10 0.00
CA GLU A 141 -6.14 1.79 -0.64
C GLU A 141 -7.52 1.15 -0.76
N ASN A 142 -7.80 0.52 -1.91
CA ASN A 142 -8.99 -0.30 -2.05
C ASN A 142 -8.91 -1.52 -1.12
N SER A 143 -9.97 -1.74 -0.38
CA SER A 143 -10.05 -2.74 0.67
C SER A 143 -11.34 -3.58 0.56
N VAL A 144 -11.64 -4.38 1.58
CA VAL A 144 -12.79 -5.29 1.62
C VAL A 144 -14.14 -4.61 1.33
N PHE A 145 -14.30 -3.34 1.74
CA PHE A 145 -15.57 -2.62 1.65
C PHE A 145 -15.48 -1.45 0.67
N ALA A 146 -15.78 -1.73 -0.61
CA ALA A 146 -15.71 -0.76 -1.71
C ALA A 146 -16.48 0.54 -1.41
N GLU A 147 -17.64 0.46 -0.76
CA GLU A 147 -18.47 1.62 -0.45
C GLU A 147 -17.75 2.71 0.35
N HIS A 148 -16.82 2.31 1.25
CA HIS A 148 -16.05 3.25 2.06
C HIS A 148 -14.98 3.95 1.23
N VAL A 149 -14.30 3.21 0.35
CA VAL A 149 -13.32 3.77 -0.59
C VAL A 149 -13.97 4.75 -1.54
N HIS A 150 -15.07 4.33 -2.20
CA HIS A 150 -15.82 5.18 -3.13
C HIS A 150 -16.37 6.44 -2.46
N HIS A 151 -16.85 6.30 -1.22
CA HIS A 151 -17.38 7.44 -0.49
C HIS A 151 -16.29 8.49 -0.21
N LEU A 152 -15.11 8.08 0.21
CA LEU A 152 -14.01 9.01 0.48
C LEU A 152 -13.47 9.62 -0.81
N LEU A 153 -13.08 8.81 -1.79
CA LEU A 153 -12.49 9.30 -3.03
C LEU A 153 -13.48 10.10 -3.91
N GLY A 154 -14.79 9.86 -3.76
CA GLY A 154 -15.82 10.60 -4.46
C GLY A 154 -16.21 11.94 -3.83
N ASN A 155 -15.88 12.16 -2.55
CA ASN A 155 -16.27 13.39 -1.83
C ASN A 155 -15.07 14.24 -1.38
N LEU A 156 -13.86 13.66 -1.25
CA LEU A 156 -12.66 14.40 -0.91
C LEU A 156 -11.89 14.77 -2.18
N HIS A 157 -11.52 16.03 -2.29
CA HIS A 157 -10.77 16.53 -3.44
C HIS A 157 -9.60 17.38 -2.96
N SER A 158 -8.38 16.86 -3.15
CA SER A 158 -7.15 17.52 -2.73
C SER A 158 -5.95 17.00 -3.54
N PRO A 159 -4.96 17.83 -3.85
CA PRO A 159 -3.70 17.36 -4.43
C PRO A 159 -2.89 16.49 -3.45
N ALA A 160 -3.23 16.48 -2.17
CA ALA A 160 -2.63 15.64 -1.13
C ALA A 160 -3.40 14.33 -0.87
N LEU A 161 -4.46 14.07 -1.65
CA LEU A 161 -5.19 12.81 -1.67
C LEU A 161 -4.85 12.02 -2.92
N GLY A 162 -4.49 10.76 -2.76
CA GLY A 162 -4.23 9.82 -3.86
C GLY A 162 -4.94 8.49 -3.67
N PHE A 163 -4.82 7.65 -4.66
CA PHE A 163 -5.31 6.28 -4.63
C PHE A 163 -4.13 5.30 -4.63
N CYS A 164 -4.20 4.26 -3.81
CA CYS A 164 -3.35 3.07 -3.90
C CYS A 164 -4.19 1.92 -4.45
N TYR A 165 -3.77 1.36 -5.56
CA TYR A 165 -4.43 0.21 -6.16
C TYR A 165 -3.82 -1.09 -5.66
N ASP A 166 -4.62 -1.89 -4.95
CA ASP A 166 -4.30 -3.27 -4.60
C ASP A 166 -5.07 -4.25 -5.49
N SER A 167 -4.30 -5.04 -6.26
CA SER A 167 -4.85 -6.00 -7.23
C SER A 167 -5.47 -7.23 -6.59
N GLY A 168 -4.93 -7.65 -5.47
CA GLY A 168 -5.43 -8.83 -4.74
C GLY A 168 -6.67 -8.52 -3.93
N HIS A 169 -6.74 -7.36 -3.30
CA HIS A 169 -7.97 -6.91 -2.63
C HIS A 169 -9.14 -6.80 -3.61
N GLU A 170 -8.92 -6.20 -4.79
CA GLU A 170 -9.98 -6.18 -5.80
C GLU A 170 -10.39 -7.59 -6.20
N ASN A 171 -9.43 -8.47 -6.49
CA ASN A 171 -9.72 -9.83 -6.95
C ASN A 171 -10.45 -10.69 -5.90
N ALA A 172 -10.07 -10.57 -4.63
CA ALA A 172 -10.62 -11.40 -3.56
C ALA A 172 -11.93 -10.87 -2.98
N PHE A 173 -12.08 -9.54 -2.86
CA PHE A 173 -13.15 -8.95 -2.06
C PHE A 173 -14.15 -8.13 -2.88
N THR A 174 -13.69 -7.52 -3.96
CA THR A 174 -14.51 -6.60 -4.76
C THR A 174 -14.34 -6.83 -6.28
N PRO A 175 -14.48 -8.09 -6.77
CA PRO A 175 -14.12 -8.45 -8.15
C PRO A 175 -15.02 -7.82 -9.22
N THR A 176 -16.14 -7.22 -8.83
CA THR A 176 -17.06 -6.50 -9.72
C THR A 176 -16.71 -5.02 -9.86
N GLU A 177 -15.79 -4.51 -9.04
CA GLU A 177 -15.37 -3.12 -9.11
C GLU A 177 -14.37 -2.89 -10.26
N ASP A 178 -14.25 -1.65 -10.64
CA ASP A 178 -13.28 -1.19 -11.65
C ASP A 178 -12.60 0.09 -11.15
N TYR A 179 -11.77 -0.07 -10.12
CA TYR A 179 -11.09 1.06 -9.45
C TYR A 179 -10.16 1.82 -10.38
N LEU A 180 -9.44 1.12 -11.26
CA LEU A 180 -8.47 1.76 -12.16
C LEU A 180 -9.16 2.68 -13.17
N SER A 181 -10.34 2.31 -13.68
CA SER A 181 -11.13 3.18 -14.56
C SER A 181 -11.72 4.39 -13.82
N GLN A 182 -11.96 4.28 -12.50
CA GLN A 182 -12.55 5.35 -11.71
C GLN A 182 -11.50 6.28 -11.11
N TYR A 183 -10.37 5.76 -10.65
CA TYR A 183 -9.38 6.49 -9.84
C TYR A 183 -7.96 6.44 -10.40
N GLY A 184 -7.77 5.92 -11.62
CA GLY A 184 -6.45 5.84 -12.25
C GLY A 184 -5.74 7.18 -12.41
N ASP A 185 -6.49 8.27 -12.55
CA ASP A 185 -5.96 9.63 -12.69
C ASP A 185 -5.29 10.15 -11.39
N ILE A 186 -5.70 9.62 -10.24
CA ILE A 186 -5.13 9.95 -8.92
C ILE A 186 -4.33 8.80 -8.33
N LEU A 187 -3.95 7.80 -9.14
CA LEU A 187 -3.12 6.67 -8.71
C LEU A 187 -1.71 7.15 -8.38
N VAL A 188 -1.27 6.96 -7.13
CA VAL A 188 0.06 7.37 -6.63
C VAL A 188 0.86 6.24 -6.02
N ALA A 189 0.22 5.12 -5.71
CA ALA A 189 0.85 3.89 -5.23
C ALA A 189 0.11 2.67 -5.79
N MET A 190 0.76 1.52 -5.79
CA MET A 190 0.14 0.24 -6.12
C MET A 190 0.75 -0.89 -5.30
N HIS A 191 -0.06 -1.84 -4.92
CA HIS A 191 0.31 -3.10 -4.28
C HIS A 191 -0.12 -4.25 -5.19
N LEU A 192 0.82 -4.74 -6.01
CA LEU A 192 0.49 -5.79 -6.97
C LEU A 192 0.82 -7.16 -6.42
N HIS A 193 -0.20 -7.96 -6.25
CA HIS A 193 -0.10 -9.38 -5.92
C HIS A 193 -1.29 -10.15 -6.51
N ASP A 194 -1.18 -11.46 -6.50
CA ASP A 194 -2.23 -12.37 -6.95
C ASP A 194 -2.85 -13.12 -5.76
N ASN A 195 -3.95 -13.76 -5.97
CA ASN A 195 -4.59 -14.68 -5.03
C ASN A 195 -5.58 -15.60 -5.75
N ASN A 196 -6.24 -16.45 -4.98
CA ASN A 196 -7.21 -17.43 -5.51
C ASN A 196 -8.64 -16.88 -5.72
N GLY A 197 -8.84 -15.56 -5.59
CA GLY A 197 -10.15 -14.92 -5.67
C GLY A 197 -11.08 -15.16 -4.46
N GLN A 198 -10.57 -15.73 -3.36
CA GLN A 198 -11.35 -16.02 -2.15
C GLN A 198 -10.73 -15.47 -0.87
N SER A 199 -9.44 -15.21 -0.88
CA SER A 199 -8.69 -14.73 0.27
C SER A 199 -7.52 -13.88 -0.19
N ASP A 200 -7.05 -13.02 0.69
CA ASP A 200 -5.89 -12.17 0.50
C ASP A 200 -4.58 -12.98 0.63
N GLY A 201 -4.26 -13.72 -0.43
CA GLY A 201 -3.20 -14.72 -0.41
C GLY A 201 -1.81 -14.20 -0.72
N HIS A 202 -1.68 -12.95 -1.17
CA HIS A 202 -0.40 -12.31 -1.56
C HIS A 202 0.52 -13.19 -2.41
N LEU A 203 -0.03 -13.93 -3.39
CA LEU A 203 0.78 -14.69 -4.34
C LEU A 203 1.54 -13.72 -5.27
N PRO A 204 2.75 -14.06 -5.74
CA PRO A 204 3.39 -13.26 -6.77
C PRO A 204 2.48 -13.12 -8.01
N PRO A 205 2.52 -11.99 -8.71
CA PRO A 205 1.82 -11.85 -9.98
C PRO A 205 2.15 -12.99 -10.95
N LEU A 206 1.16 -13.42 -11.72
CA LEU A 206 1.28 -14.53 -12.67
C LEU A 206 1.57 -15.91 -12.03
N HIS A 207 1.29 -16.07 -10.75
CA HIS A 207 1.42 -17.35 -10.07
C HIS A 207 0.41 -18.37 -10.65
N PRO A 208 0.78 -19.66 -10.85
CA PRO A 208 -0.12 -20.66 -11.45
C PRO A 208 -1.44 -20.88 -10.70
N SER A 209 -1.48 -20.59 -9.40
CA SER A 209 -2.70 -20.66 -8.58
C SER A 209 -3.40 -19.31 -8.44
N GLY A 210 -2.90 -18.27 -9.08
CA GLY A 210 -3.50 -16.96 -9.09
C GLY A 210 -4.67 -16.86 -10.06
N THR A 211 -5.59 -15.95 -9.80
CA THR A 211 -6.81 -15.76 -10.59
C THR A 211 -7.01 -14.32 -11.07
N VAL A 212 -6.07 -13.40 -10.75
CA VAL A 212 -6.10 -12.05 -11.28
C VAL A 212 -5.98 -12.07 -12.80
N ASN A 213 -6.89 -11.38 -13.49
CA ASN A 213 -6.80 -11.21 -14.94
C ASN A 213 -5.75 -10.15 -15.28
N TRP A 214 -4.48 -10.56 -15.32
CA TRP A 214 -3.35 -9.67 -15.54
C TRP A 214 -3.37 -8.99 -16.91
N GLU A 215 -3.86 -9.64 -17.97
CA GLU A 215 -4.00 -8.99 -19.28
C GLU A 215 -4.89 -7.74 -19.18
N ARG A 216 -6.06 -7.89 -18.54
CA ARG A 216 -6.95 -6.75 -18.31
C ARG A 216 -6.32 -5.71 -17.41
N LYS A 217 -5.73 -6.12 -16.28
CA LYS A 217 -5.20 -5.19 -15.28
C LYS A 217 -3.99 -4.42 -15.79
N VAL A 218 -3.07 -5.06 -16.47
CA VAL A 218 -1.92 -4.38 -17.09
C VAL A 218 -2.39 -3.40 -18.17
N ALA A 219 -3.38 -3.77 -18.99
CA ALA A 219 -3.95 -2.85 -19.99
C ALA A 219 -4.55 -1.59 -19.35
N GLN A 220 -5.20 -1.72 -18.19
CA GLN A 220 -5.72 -0.58 -17.42
C GLN A 220 -4.60 0.22 -16.75
N LEU A 221 -3.65 -0.43 -16.08
CA LEU A 221 -2.51 0.21 -15.43
C LEU A 221 -1.66 1.03 -16.40
N LYS A 222 -1.49 0.56 -17.64
CA LYS A 222 -0.79 1.30 -18.70
C LYS A 222 -1.46 2.61 -19.11
N GLN A 223 -2.71 2.84 -18.73
CA GLN A 223 -3.36 4.14 -18.91
C GLN A 223 -3.00 5.13 -17.80
N THR A 224 -2.34 4.67 -16.73
CA THR A 224 -1.94 5.50 -15.59
C THR A 224 -0.50 5.99 -15.74
N ALA A 225 -0.21 7.20 -15.26
CA ALA A 225 1.15 7.74 -15.29
C ALA A 225 2.12 7.02 -14.34
N LEU A 226 1.61 6.28 -13.36
CA LEU A 226 2.44 5.59 -12.38
C LEU A 226 3.06 4.31 -12.95
N PHE A 227 2.31 3.52 -13.71
CA PHE A 227 2.77 2.22 -14.20
C PHE A 227 4.04 2.31 -15.04
N ASP A 228 4.16 3.32 -15.88
CA ASP A 228 5.37 3.54 -16.71
C ASP A 228 6.62 3.94 -15.89
N ARG A 229 6.43 4.35 -14.64
CA ARG A 229 7.52 4.79 -13.76
C ARG A 229 7.88 3.77 -12.72
N MET A 230 6.89 3.16 -12.07
CA MET A 230 7.07 2.29 -10.91
C MET A 230 6.07 1.15 -10.93
N ILE A 231 6.53 -0.06 -10.67
CA ILE A 231 5.71 -1.23 -10.36
C ILE A 231 6.09 -1.70 -8.96
N THR A 232 5.14 -1.65 -8.03
CA THR A 232 5.37 -2.06 -6.64
C THR A 232 4.63 -3.36 -6.34
N LEU A 233 5.37 -4.35 -5.86
CA LEU A 233 4.82 -5.64 -5.46
C LEU A 233 4.59 -5.70 -3.95
N GLU A 234 3.47 -6.34 -3.57
CA GLU A 234 3.18 -6.73 -2.20
C GLU A 234 2.88 -8.23 -2.15
N ALA A 235 3.87 -9.05 -2.45
CA ALA A 235 3.71 -10.48 -2.62
C ALA A 235 4.57 -11.28 -1.66
N ASN A 236 4.02 -12.39 -1.16
CA ASN A 236 4.76 -13.38 -0.40
C ASN A 236 5.90 -13.96 -1.23
N LEU A 237 6.99 -14.30 -0.57
CA LEU A 237 8.15 -14.88 -1.23
C LEU A 237 8.03 -16.40 -1.32
N PHE A 238 8.40 -16.93 -2.48
CA PHE A 238 8.54 -18.34 -2.75
C PHE A 238 9.99 -18.61 -3.16
N GLY A 239 10.73 -19.28 -2.31
CA GLY A 239 12.15 -19.55 -2.52
C GLY A 239 12.74 -20.27 -1.30
N LYS A 240 13.99 -20.67 -1.39
CA LYS A 240 14.72 -21.31 -0.29
C LYS A 240 15.18 -20.28 0.74
N ASP A 241 15.41 -19.07 0.28
CA ASP A 241 15.86 -17.93 1.09
C ASP A 241 15.27 -16.62 0.57
N LEU A 242 15.54 -15.52 1.24
CA LEU A 242 15.06 -14.19 0.88
C LEU A 242 15.50 -13.75 -0.51
N LEU A 243 16.76 -13.98 -0.86
CA LEU A 243 17.32 -13.50 -2.13
C LEU A 243 16.69 -14.23 -3.32
N GLU A 244 16.52 -15.56 -3.24
CA GLU A 244 15.83 -16.35 -4.25
C GLU A 244 14.36 -15.87 -4.39
N GLY A 245 13.66 -15.66 -3.27
CA GLY A 245 12.29 -15.19 -3.26
C GLY A 245 12.12 -13.79 -3.87
N PHE A 246 12.91 -12.81 -3.47
CA PHE A 246 12.87 -11.47 -4.04
C PHE A 246 13.28 -11.44 -5.52
N SER A 247 14.27 -12.26 -5.91
CA SER A 247 14.68 -12.38 -7.32
C SER A 247 13.55 -12.94 -8.20
N ALA A 248 12.83 -13.94 -7.72
CA ALA A 248 11.66 -14.49 -8.41
C ALA A 248 10.51 -13.47 -8.48
N SER A 249 10.29 -12.71 -7.42
CA SER A 249 9.30 -11.64 -7.37
C SER A 249 9.62 -10.53 -8.37
N LEU A 250 10.88 -10.08 -8.43
CA LEU A 250 11.33 -9.10 -9.42
C LEU A 250 11.17 -9.60 -10.86
N ALA A 251 11.44 -10.88 -11.10
CA ALA A 251 11.22 -11.48 -12.42
C ALA A 251 9.73 -11.49 -12.80
N ALA A 252 8.82 -11.68 -11.84
CA ALA A 252 7.37 -11.55 -12.08
C ALA A 252 6.97 -10.11 -12.41
N ALA A 253 7.49 -9.11 -11.69
CA ALA A 253 7.25 -7.70 -11.97
C ALA A 253 7.72 -7.30 -13.38
N LYS A 254 8.91 -7.75 -13.79
CA LYS A 254 9.44 -7.51 -15.15
C LYS A 254 8.56 -8.13 -16.23
N ARG A 255 8.03 -9.33 -16.00
CA ARG A 255 7.08 -9.95 -16.94
C ARG A 255 5.77 -9.17 -17.05
N LEU A 256 5.25 -8.61 -15.94
CA LEU A 256 4.08 -7.71 -16.00
C LEU A 256 4.37 -6.47 -16.87
N ALA A 257 5.55 -5.91 -16.72
CA ALA A 257 5.96 -4.73 -17.50
C ALA A 257 6.01 -5.00 -19.02
N GLU A 258 6.32 -6.22 -19.40
CA GLU A 258 6.43 -6.67 -20.81
C GLU A 258 5.08 -7.06 -21.44
N MET A 259 4.02 -7.28 -20.64
CA MET A 259 2.68 -7.60 -21.16
C MET A 259 2.04 -6.43 -21.88
#